data_a5fc47a99608ec8ddc0dd520ee479efc
#
_entry.id   a5fc47a99608ec8ddc0dd520ee479efc
#
_cell.length_a   1.000
_cell.length_b   1.000
_cell.length_c   1.000
_cell.angle_alpha   90.00
_cell.angle_beta   90.00
_cell.angle_gamma   90.00
#
_symmetry.space_group_name_H-M   'P 1'
#
loop_
_entity.id
_entity.type
_entity.pdbx_description
1 polymer ?
#
loop_
_entity_poly.entity_id
_entity_poly.type
_entity_poly.pdbx_seq_one_letter_code
_entity_poly.pdbx_strand_id
1 'polypeptide(L)'
;LFIGRVMKEKGVEELFKVAKNIKKIYPEVSFDIVGPMEDDYKERIQSLVRNGIIYYYGYQEDVKPFIKKCDCFVLPSYHEGMANTLLECGAMGRPLITSRIHGCMEAVRDGENGYLVDVKDVKGLEEKMMEFIELSYEEKKQMGEKSREVMEKRFDKEKVVEMTLEGLGR
;
A
#
# COMPACT_ATOMS: atom_id res chain seq x y z
N LEU A 1 -2.72 -1.64 -5.77
CA LEU A 1 -1.82 -2.78 -5.56
C LEU A 1 -1.66 -3.07 -4.07
N PHE A 2 -1.72 -4.33 -3.68
CA PHE A 2 -1.29 -4.84 -2.37
C PHE A 2 -0.16 -5.86 -2.59
N ILE A 3 0.89 -5.77 -1.80
CA ILE A 3 2.00 -6.74 -1.79
C ILE A 3 2.24 -7.18 -0.35
N GLY A 4 2.07 -8.47 -0.09
CA GLY A 4 2.28 -9.05 1.23
C GLY A 4 1.61 -10.40 1.38
N ARG A 5 1.84 -11.06 2.51
CA ARG A 5 1.12 -12.30 2.83
C ARG A 5 -0.38 -11.99 2.98
N VAL A 6 -1.23 -12.77 2.32
CA VAL A 6 -2.69 -12.66 2.48
C VAL A 6 -3.07 -13.33 3.79
N MET A 7 -3.17 -12.50 4.83
CA MET A 7 -3.51 -12.90 6.20
C MET A 7 -4.22 -11.74 6.91
N LYS A 8 -4.93 -12.04 7.97
CA LYS A 8 -5.78 -11.08 8.68
C LYS A 8 -5.01 -9.84 9.17
N GLU A 9 -3.82 -10.05 9.72
CA GLU A 9 -2.98 -8.99 10.29
C GLU A 9 -2.49 -7.98 9.26
N LYS A 10 -2.54 -8.34 7.98
CA LYS A 10 -2.23 -7.42 6.85
C LYS A 10 -3.44 -6.59 6.41
N GLY A 11 -4.58 -6.70 7.10
CA GLY A 11 -5.78 -5.90 6.83
C GLY A 11 -6.49 -6.28 5.52
N VAL A 12 -6.28 -7.50 5.03
CA VAL A 12 -6.89 -7.96 3.78
C VAL A 12 -8.41 -8.09 3.89
N GLU A 13 -8.93 -8.28 5.12
CA GLU A 13 -10.37 -8.33 5.39
C GLU A 13 -11.05 -7.01 5.04
N GLU A 14 -10.44 -5.91 5.47
CA GLU A 14 -10.88 -4.55 5.20
C GLU A 14 -10.73 -4.24 3.72
N LEU A 15 -9.58 -4.55 3.14
CA LEU A 15 -9.30 -4.31 1.72
C LEU A 15 -10.29 -5.03 0.81
N PHE A 16 -10.65 -6.29 1.10
CA PHE A 16 -11.61 -7.05 0.28
C PHE A 16 -13.05 -6.50 0.39
N LYS A 17 -13.44 -5.99 1.57
CA LYS A 17 -14.73 -5.31 1.73
C LYS A 17 -14.77 -4.03 0.91
N VAL A 18 -13.74 -3.22 1.03
CA VAL A 18 -13.60 -1.95 0.29
C VAL A 18 -13.54 -2.21 -1.22
N ALA A 19 -12.76 -3.19 -1.67
CA ALA A 19 -12.69 -3.55 -3.09
C ALA A 19 -14.08 -3.90 -3.67
N LYS A 20 -14.89 -4.68 -2.94
CA LYS A 20 -16.26 -5.00 -3.36
C LYS A 20 -17.14 -3.75 -3.50
N ASN A 21 -17.00 -2.79 -2.61
CA ASN A 21 -17.80 -1.57 -2.62
C ASN A 21 -17.35 -0.64 -3.75
N ILE A 22 -16.06 -0.40 -3.88
CA ILE A 22 -15.48 0.45 -4.93
C ILE A 22 -15.80 -0.11 -6.31
N LYS A 23 -15.71 -1.42 -6.54
CA LYS A 23 -16.05 -2.05 -7.84
C LYS A 23 -17.50 -1.84 -8.28
N LYS A 24 -18.43 -1.55 -7.36
CA LYS A 24 -19.83 -1.22 -7.72
C LYS A 24 -19.96 0.19 -8.27
N ILE A 25 -19.10 1.10 -7.84
CA ILE A 25 -19.12 2.54 -8.20
C ILE A 25 -18.16 2.79 -9.36
N TYR A 26 -16.96 2.19 -9.32
CA TYR A 26 -15.86 2.32 -10.26
C TYR A 26 -15.47 0.93 -10.81
N PRO A 27 -16.25 0.34 -11.73
CA PRO A 27 -16.00 -1.02 -12.24
C PRO A 27 -14.67 -1.16 -12.98
N GLU A 28 -14.08 -0.07 -13.48
CA GLU A 28 -12.79 -0.02 -14.16
C GLU A 28 -11.59 -0.13 -13.21
N VAL A 29 -11.75 0.20 -11.92
CA VAL A 29 -10.67 0.12 -10.93
C VAL A 29 -10.26 -1.33 -10.71
N SER A 30 -8.96 -1.64 -10.80
CA SER A 30 -8.41 -2.96 -10.51
C SER A 30 -7.79 -3.03 -9.13
N PHE A 31 -7.91 -4.20 -8.50
CA PHE A 31 -7.28 -4.53 -7.23
C PHE A 31 -6.34 -5.71 -7.43
N ASP A 32 -5.05 -5.42 -7.49
CA ASP A 32 -4.00 -6.40 -7.70
C ASP A 32 -3.43 -6.84 -6.35
N ILE A 33 -3.45 -8.15 -6.09
CA ILE A 33 -2.98 -8.77 -4.85
C ILE A 33 -1.81 -9.68 -5.17
N VAL A 34 -0.64 -9.38 -4.60
CA VAL A 34 0.61 -10.12 -4.81
C VAL A 34 1.13 -10.65 -3.47
N GLY A 35 1.46 -11.93 -3.42
CA GLY A 35 2.05 -12.59 -2.26
C GLY A 35 1.40 -13.92 -1.94
N PRO A 36 2.02 -14.72 -1.06
CA PRO A 36 1.45 -15.98 -0.63
C PRO A 36 0.21 -15.75 0.23
N MET A 37 -0.71 -16.70 0.23
CA MET A 37 -1.89 -16.67 1.09
C MET A 37 -1.82 -17.78 2.12
N GLU A 38 -2.46 -17.58 3.28
CA GLU A 38 -2.77 -18.63 4.24
C GLU A 38 -3.93 -19.50 3.73
N ASP A 39 -3.95 -20.77 4.12
CA ASP A 39 -4.92 -21.76 3.59
C ASP A 39 -6.38 -21.33 3.78
N ASP A 40 -6.70 -20.68 4.89
CA ASP A 40 -8.03 -20.18 5.23
C ASP A 40 -8.57 -19.15 4.22
N TYR A 41 -7.71 -18.54 3.42
CA TYR A 41 -8.10 -17.54 2.42
C TYR A 41 -8.39 -18.11 1.03
N LYS A 42 -8.08 -19.37 0.78
CA LYS A 42 -8.14 -19.99 -0.56
C LYS A 42 -9.50 -19.85 -1.22
N GLU A 43 -10.55 -20.29 -0.57
CA GLU A 43 -11.92 -20.24 -1.12
C GLU A 43 -12.38 -18.81 -1.34
N ARG A 44 -12.04 -17.92 -0.39
CA ARG A 44 -12.40 -16.51 -0.44
C ARG A 44 -11.72 -15.79 -1.61
N ILE A 45 -10.41 -15.99 -1.79
CA ILE A 45 -9.64 -15.45 -2.93
C ILE A 45 -10.23 -15.95 -4.24
N GLN A 46 -10.48 -17.26 -4.37
CA GLN A 46 -11.09 -17.82 -5.57
C GLN A 46 -12.46 -17.20 -5.88
N SER A 47 -13.27 -16.95 -4.85
CA SER A 47 -14.56 -16.29 -5.02
C SER A 47 -14.40 -14.83 -5.48
N LEU A 48 -13.47 -14.08 -4.89
CA LEU A 48 -13.21 -12.68 -5.26
C LEU A 48 -12.70 -12.56 -6.70
N VAL A 49 -11.81 -13.47 -7.13
CA VAL A 49 -11.29 -13.52 -8.49
C VAL A 49 -12.39 -13.88 -9.49
N ARG A 50 -13.19 -14.93 -9.24
CA ARG A 50 -14.30 -15.33 -10.11
C ARG A 50 -15.32 -14.21 -10.32
N ASN A 51 -15.54 -13.38 -9.29
CA ASN A 51 -16.46 -12.26 -9.36
C ASN A 51 -15.82 -10.97 -9.91
N GLY A 52 -14.56 -11.00 -10.37
CA GLY A 52 -13.86 -9.86 -10.93
C GLY A 52 -13.57 -8.73 -9.93
N ILE A 53 -13.56 -9.04 -8.63
CA ILE A 53 -13.31 -8.05 -7.57
C ILE A 53 -11.81 -7.77 -7.45
N ILE A 54 -10.98 -8.81 -7.52
CA ILE A 54 -9.53 -8.72 -7.41
C ILE A 54 -8.85 -9.55 -8.49
N TYR A 55 -7.58 -9.23 -8.78
CA TYR A 55 -6.63 -10.10 -9.44
C TYR A 55 -5.65 -10.63 -8.40
N TYR A 56 -5.43 -11.95 -8.36
CA TYR A 56 -4.51 -12.60 -7.43
C TYR A 56 -3.38 -13.28 -8.18
N TYR A 57 -2.15 -12.90 -7.89
CA TYR A 57 -0.95 -13.34 -8.62
C TYR A 57 -0.09 -14.34 -7.84
N GLY A 58 -0.45 -14.63 -6.57
CA GLY A 58 0.38 -15.48 -5.74
C GLY A 58 1.72 -14.85 -5.38
N TYR A 59 2.65 -15.69 -4.93
CA TYR A 59 4.02 -15.25 -4.65
C TYR A 59 4.73 -14.87 -5.95
N GLN A 60 5.41 -13.75 -5.94
CA GLN A 60 6.25 -13.27 -7.04
C GLN A 60 7.63 -12.92 -6.48
N GLU A 61 8.67 -13.40 -7.15
CA GLU A 61 10.06 -13.10 -6.78
C GLU A 61 10.42 -11.64 -7.10
N ASP A 62 9.95 -11.13 -8.24
CA ASP A 62 10.10 -9.73 -8.63
C ASP A 62 8.74 -9.02 -8.64
N VAL A 63 8.55 -8.11 -7.70
CA VAL A 63 7.33 -7.29 -7.57
C VAL A 63 7.38 -5.97 -8.32
N LYS A 64 8.55 -5.56 -8.82
CA LYS A 64 8.74 -4.27 -9.53
C LYS A 64 7.81 -4.07 -10.73
N PRO A 65 7.52 -5.09 -11.57
CA PRO A 65 6.57 -4.93 -12.67
C PRO A 65 5.16 -4.54 -12.22
N PHE A 66 4.71 -5.06 -11.06
CA PHE A 66 3.42 -4.72 -10.48
C PHE A 66 3.42 -3.30 -9.93
N ILE A 67 4.49 -2.90 -9.23
CA ILE A 67 4.65 -1.54 -8.70
C ILE A 67 4.68 -0.52 -9.85
N LYS A 68 5.35 -0.83 -10.96
CA LYS A 68 5.40 0.06 -12.14
C LYS A 68 4.03 0.31 -12.77
N LYS A 69 3.11 -0.63 -12.68
CA LYS A 69 1.79 -0.56 -13.33
C LYS A 69 0.71 0.03 -12.43
N CYS A 70 0.89 0.00 -11.11
CA CYS A 70 -0.15 0.46 -10.21
C CYS A 70 -0.18 1.98 -10.09
N ASP A 71 -1.35 2.52 -9.82
CA ASP A 71 -1.55 3.94 -9.51
C ASP A 71 -1.32 4.23 -8.03
N CYS A 72 -1.60 3.26 -7.15
CA CYS A 72 -1.48 3.40 -5.71
C CYS A 72 -1.13 2.07 -5.04
N PHE A 73 -0.35 2.13 -3.97
CA PHE A 73 -0.07 1.00 -3.10
C PHE A 73 -0.89 1.10 -1.81
N VAL A 74 -1.54 -0.01 -1.42
CA VAL A 74 -2.43 -0.06 -0.26
C VAL A 74 -1.98 -1.16 0.69
N LEU A 75 -1.68 -0.79 1.95
CA LEU A 75 -1.24 -1.74 3.00
C LEU A 75 -1.94 -1.41 4.34
N PRO A 76 -3.17 -1.89 4.59
CA PRO A 76 -3.94 -1.59 5.78
C PRO A 76 -3.58 -2.51 6.96
N SER A 77 -2.30 -2.80 7.17
CA SER A 77 -1.79 -3.72 8.19
C SER A 77 -2.15 -3.29 9.62
N TYR A 78 -2.31 -4.26 10.49
CA TYR A 78 -2.54 -4.00 11.92
C TYR A 78 -1.23 -3.77 12.68
N HIS A 79 -0.15 -4.41 12.23
CA HIS A 79 1.18 -4.30 12.82
C HIS A 79 2.24 -4.40 11.72
N GLU A 80 3.24 -3.53 11.79
CA GLU A 80 4.46 -3.57 10.99
C GLU A 80 5.63 -3.11 11.83
N GLY A 81 6.76 -3.79 11.73
CA GLY A 81 8.01 -3.27 12.26
C GLY A 81 8.54 -2.16 11.35
N MET A 82 8.90 -2.54 10.13
CA MET A 82 9.20 -1.65 8.99
C MET A 82 8.55 -2.27 7.76
N ALA A 83 7.64 -1.56 7.12
CA ALA A 83 6.94 -2.05 5.94
C ALA A 83 7.81 -1.87 4.68
N ASN A 84 8.77 -2.76 4.42
CA ASN A 84 9.70 -2.66 3.29
C ASN A 84 8.98 -2.46 1.94
N THR A 85 7.89 -3.18 1.70
CA THR A 85 7.09 -3.01 0.48
C THR A 85 6.51 -1.60 0.33
N LEU A 86 6.18 -0.94 1.45
CA LEU A 86 5.73 0.45 1.46
C LEU A 86 6.87 1.38 1.03
N LEU A 87 8.10 1.14 1.53
CA LEU A 87 9.29 1.91 1.14
C LEU A 87 9.64 1.70 -0.32
N GLU A 88 9.59 0.47 -0.81
CA GLU A 88 9.85 0.13 -2.21
C GLU A 88 8.84 0.81 -3.16
N CYS A 89 7.55 0.78 -2.83
CA CYS A 89 6.52 1.44 -3.62
C CYS A 89 6.69 2.96 -3.61
N GLY A 90 6.98 3.55 -2.45
CA GLY A 90 7.25 4.98 -2.32
C GLY A 90 8.49 5.41 -3.11
N ALA A 91 9.59 4.65 -3.05
CA ALA A 91 10.80 4.90 -3.82
C ALA A 91 10.57 4.81 -5.34
N MET A 92 9.62 3.98 -5.77
CA MET A 92 9.17 3.90 -7.17
C MET A 92 8.13 4.96 -7.54
N GLY A 93 7.91 5.95 -6.67
CA GLY A 93 7.02 7.08 -6.93
C GLY A 93 5.54 6.69 -6.92
N ARG A 94 5.13 5.78 -6.07
CA ARG A 94 3.72 5.40 -5.92
C ARG A 94 3.10 6.10 -4.72
N PRO A 95 1.92 6.68 -4.85
CA PRO A 95 1.09 7.10 -3.73
C PRO A 95 0.80 5.94 -2.79
N LEU A 96 0.74 6.21 -1.49
CA LEU A 96 0.67 5.19 -0.46
C LEU A 96 -0.58 5.36 0.40
N ILE A 97 -1.38 4.30 0.58
CA ILE A 97 -2.48 4.27 1.55
C ILE A 97 -2.16 3.18 2.57
N THR A 98 -2.03 3.56 3.84
CA THR A 98 -1.61 2.61 4.88
C THR A 98 -2.20 2.94 6.24
N SER A 99 -2.05 2.01 7.18
CA SER A 99 -2.54 2.20 8.54
C SER A 99 -1.71 3.21 9.33
N ARG A 100 -2.37 3.94 10.23
CA ARG A 100 -1.77 4.86 11.20
C ARG A 100 -1.10 4.07 12.34
N ILE A 101 -0.04 3.34 12.01
CA ILE A 101 0.80 2.56 12.91
C ILE A 101 2.27 2.95 12.77
N HIS A 102 3.05 2.73 13.82
CA HIS A 102 4.44 3.21 13.89
C HIS A 102 5.28 2.81 12.67
N GLY A 103 5.28 1.54 12.26
CA GLY A 103 6.08 1.06 11.12
C GLY A 103 5.61 1.53 9.73
N CYS A 104 4.50 2.27 9.64
CA CYS A 104 3.96 2.82 8.40
C CYS A 104 3.96 4.35 8.35
N MET A 105 3.74 5.01 9.49
CA MET A 105 3.63 6.48 9.59
C MET A 105 4.93 7.19 9.18
N GLU A 106 6.07 6.53 9.29
CA GLU A 106 7.36 7.11 8.90
C GLU A 106 7.48 7.29 7.39
N ALA A 107 6.80 6.44 6.62
CA ALA A 107 6.81 6.46 5.16
C ALA A 107 5.76 7.40 4.55
N VAL A 108 4.70 7.74 5.29
CA VAL A 108 3.56 8.49 4.77
C VAL A 108 3.36 9.81 5.50
N ARG A 109 3.31 10.88 4.72
CA ARG A 109 2.82 12.21 5.12
C ARG A 109 1.39 12.33 4.62
N ASP A 110 0.44 12.30 5.56
CA ASP A 110 -0.99 12.28 5.29
C ASP A 110 -1.43 13.47 4.42
N GLY A 111 -2.06 13.18 3.27
CA GLY A 111 -2.48 14.16 2.29
C GLY A 111 -1.38 14.67 1.33
N GLU A 112 -0.08 14.37 1.57
CA GLU A 112 1.00 14.81 0.69
C GLU A 112 1.46 13.72 -0.28
N ASN A 113 1.84 12.55 0.24
CA ASN A 113 2.33 11.42 -0.54
C ASN A 113 1.45 10.17 -0.42
N GLY A 114 0.30 10.31 0.20
CA GLY A 114 -0.66 9.24 0.43
C GLY A 114 -1.59 9.56 1.60
N TYR A 115 -2.24 8.53 2.12
CA TYR A 115 -3.21 8.67 3.19
C TYR A 115 -2.95 7.67 4.32
N LEU A 116 -3.23 8.12 5.56
CA LEU A 116 -3.21 7.30 6.75
C LEU A 116 -4.63 7.01 7.22
N VAL A 117 -4.93 5.73 7.46
CA VAL A 117 -6.23 5.26 7.95
C VAL A 117 -6.07 4.56 9.30
N ASP A 118 -7.10 4.54 10.11
CA ASP A 118 -7.04 3.81 11.37
C ASP A 118 -7.13 2.30 11.14
N VAL A 119 -6.51 1.53 12.03
CA VAL A 119 -6.49 0.06 11.94
C VAL A 119 -7.90 -0.48 12.05
N LYS A 120 -8.28 -1.40 11.14
CA LYS A 120 -9.62 -2.02 11.05
C LYS A 120 -10.75 -1.06 10.69
N ASP A 121 -10.44 0.16 10.28
CA ASP A 121 -11.43 1.12 9.83
C ASP A 121 -11.74 0.94 8.33
N VAL A 122 -12.72 0.09 8.04
CA VAL A 122 -13.19 -0.17 6.66
C VAL A 122 -13.71 1.11 6.02
N LYS A 123 -14.43 1.94 6.78
CA LYS A 123 -15.04 3.16 6.24
C LYS A 123 -13.98 4.20 5.90
N GLY A 124 -13.04 4.46 6.79
CA GLY A 124 -11.92 5.37 6.54
C GLY A 124 -11.04 4.90 5.38
N LEU A 125 -10.78 3.59 5.26
CA LEU A 125 -10.04 3.03 4.13
C LEU A 125 -10.80 3.25 2.81
N GLU A 126 -12.12 3.00 2.79
CA GLU A 126 -12.96 3.21 1.62
C GLU A 126 -12.98 4.69 1.21
N GLU A 127 -13.21 5.61 2.15
CA GLU A 127 -13.20 7.05 1.92
C GLU A 127 -11.88 7.53 1.31
N LYS A 128 -10.73 7.11 1.87
CA LYS A 128 -9.41 7.53 1.37
C LYS A 128 -9.08 6.91 0.01
N MET A 129 -9.52 5.69 -0.26
CA MET A 129 -9.35 5.10 -1.58
C MET A 129 -10.24 5.79 -2.63
N MET A 130 -11.47 6.16 -2.29
CA MET A 130 -12.35 6.91 -3.19
C MET A 130 -11.80 8.32 -3.45
N GLU A 131 -11.36 9.03 -2.41
CA GLU A 131 -10.67 10.32 -2.54
C GLU A 131 -9.49 10.23 -3.52
N PHE A 132 -8.64 9.20 -3.39
CA PHE A 132 -7.54 8.97 -4.32
C PHE A 132 -8.02 8.68 -5.75
N ILE A 133 -9.06 7.86 -5.93
CA ILE A 133 -9.59 7.50 -7.26
C ILE A 133 -10.05 8.76 -8.00
N GLU A 134 -10.68 9.71 -7.29
CA GLU A 134 -11.24 10.94 -7.83
C GLU A 134 -10.19 12.02 -8.16
N LEU A 135 -8.96 11.90 -7.64
CA LEU A 135 -7.87 12.81 -8.00
C LEU A 135 -7.60 12.79 -9.51
N SER A 136 -7.26 13.93 -10.06
CA SER A 136 -6.77 14.05 -11.44
C SER A 136 -5.45 13.30 -11.62
N TYR A 137 -5.11 13.00 -12.87
CA TYR A 137 -3.81 12.37 -13.20
C TYR A 137 -2.62 13.17 -12.64
N GLU A 138 -2.67 14.50 -12.75
CA GLU A 138 -1.58 15.37 -12.31
C GLU A 138 -1.43 15.36 -10.77
N GLU A 139 -2.55 15.36 -10.03
CA GLU A 139 -2.51 15.23 -8.56
C GLU A 139 -1.95 13.88 -8.12
N LYS A 140 -2.36 12.77 -8.76
CA LYS A 140 -1.81 11.43 -8.50
C LYS A 140 -0.30 11.39 -8.77
N LYS A 141 0.14 12.00 -9.86
CA LYS A 141 1.55 12.09 -10.22
C LYS A 141 2.35 12.89 -9.20
N GLN A 142 1.88 14.07 -8.80
CA GLN A 142 2.52 14.90 -7.76
C GLN A 142 2.61 14.15 -6.43
N MET A 143 1.57 13.44 -6.03
CA MET A 143 1.56 12.60 -4.83
C MET A 143 2.62 11.49 -4.93
N GLY A 144 2.78 10.87 -6.09
CA GLY A 144 3.83 9.87 -6.34
C GLY A 144 5.25 10.46 -6.31
N GLU A 145 5.47 11.61 -6.92
CA GLU A 145 6.74 12.34 -6.87
C GLU A 145 7.11 12.68 -5.42
N LYS A 146 6.12 13.08 -4.64
CA LYS A 146 6.29 13.35 -3.20
C LYS A 146 6.63 12.09 -2.41
N SER A 147 6.05 10.94 -2.76
CA SER A 147 6.44 9.65 -2.16
C SER A 147 7.93 9.39 -2.37
N ARG A 148 8.43 9.54 -3.59
CA ARG A 148 9.83 9.35 -3.90
C ARG A 148 10.72 10.31 -3.12
N GLU A 149 10.36 11.60 -3.07
CA GLU A 149 11.10 12.61 -2.29
C GLU A 149 11.21 12.22 -0.81
N VAL A 150 10.12 11.73 -0.20
CA VAL A 150 10.12 11.28 1.20
C VAL A 150 11.07 10.11 1.39
N MET A 151 11.08 9.13 0.47
CA MET A 151 11.98 7.97 0.54
C MET A 151 13.45 8.38 0.41
N GLU A 152 13.78 9.22 -0.57
CA GLU A 152 15.15 9.72 -0.78
C GLU A 152 15.68 10.54 0.42
N LYS A 153 14.80 11.28 1.09
CA LYS A 153 15.20 12.08 2.25
C LYS A 153 15.36 11.29 3.55
N ARG A 154 14.52 10.28 3.76
CA ARG A 154 14.41 9.61 5.06
C ARG A 154 15.02 8.21 5.10
N PHE A 155 15.06 7.52 3.96
CA PHE A 155 15.40 6.10 3.87
C PHE A 155 16.56 5.83 2.89
N ASP A 156 17.24 6.86 2.43
CA ASP A 156 18.48 6.71 1.68
C ASP A 156 19.52 6.02 2.55
N LYS A 157 20.03 4.89 2.08
CA LYS A 157 20.91 4.02 2.84
C LYS A 157 22.21 4.73 3.27
N GLU A 158 22.76 5.58 2.42
CA GLU A 158 23.99 6.33 2.70
C GLU A 158 23.75 7.34 3.81
N LYS A 159 22.65 8.09 3.76
CA LYS A 159 22.26 9.06 4.79
C LYS A 159 21.93 8.39 6.13
N VAL A 160 21.27 7.24 6.12
CA VAL A 160 20.97 6.49 7.35
C VAL A 160 22.25 6.03 8.02
N VAL A 161 23.25 5.56 7.26
CA VAL A 161 24.56 5.16 7.79
C VAL A 161 25.30 6.37 8.37
N GLU A 162 25.32 7.49 7.65
CA GLU A 162 25.97 8.75 8.08
C GLU A 162 25.37 9.26 9.40
N MET A 163 24.04 9.37 9.49
CA MET A 163 23.35 9.78 10.71
C MET A 163 23.60 8.82 11.89
N THR A 164 23.71 7.52 11.62
CA THR A 164 23.99 6.51 12.65
C THR A 164 25.41 6.67 13.19
N LEU A 165 26.39 6.91 12.32
CA LEU A 165 27.78 7.12 12.70
C LEU A 165 27.96 8.42 13.49
N GLU A 166 27.29 9.51 13.11
CA GLU A 166 27.27 10.76 13.85
C GLU A 166 26.65 10.60 15.26
N GLY A 167 25.58 9.79 15.36
CA GLY A 167 24.92 9.49 16.65
C GLY A 167 25.76 8.64 17.60
N LEU A 168 26.64 7.78 17.07
CA LEU A 168 27.55 6.93 17.85
C LEU A 168 28.86 7.66 18.24
N GLY A 169 29.17 8.80 17.63
CA GLY A 169 30.35 9.60 17.88
C GLY A 169 30.19 10.68 18.96
N ARG A 170 29.08 10.65 19.74
CA ARG A 170 28.83 11.58 20.86
C ARG A 170 28.99 10.93 22.20
#